data_efd363535f4ce647a3e11d606937c13b
#
_entry.id   efd363535f4ce647a3e11d606937c13b
#
_cell.length_a   1.000
_cell.length_b   1.000
_cell.length_c   1.000
_cell.angle_alpha   90.00
_cell.angle_beta   90.00
_cell.angle_gamma   90.00
#
_symmetry.space_group_name_H-M   'P 1'
#
loop_
_entity.id
_entity.type
_entity.pdbx_description
1 polymer ?
#
loop_
_entity_poly.entity_id
_entity_poly.type
_entity_poly.pdbx_seq_one_letter_code
_entity_poly.pdbx_strand_id
1 'polypeptide(L)'
;ELLGVTFDSYAGESFYNDKMGPIVEELKEKGLLKEDKGAMIVDLEPYGMPPALILRSDGATLYLTRDLAAAKYRKDTYNFDKSLYVVAYQQDLHFKQLFKVLELMGYTWAKDCEHVAFGMVSYEGQTLSTREGRVVYLDDLLHQAIQKARDIIEEKSPALENKEEIARQIGVGAVVFFVLYN
;
A
#
# COMPACT_ATOMS: atom_id res chain seq x y z
N GLU A 1 7.28 17.33 4.52
CA GLU A 1 8.43 18.20 4.21
C GLU A 1 9.77 17.58 4.62
N LEU A 2 9.91 16.97 5.82
CA LEU A 2 11.18 16.42 6.31
C LEU A 2 11.75 15.31 5.42
N LEU A 3 10.90 14.43 4.87
CA LEU A 3 11.31 13.33 4.00
C LEU A 3 11.63 13.74 2.57
N GLY A 4 11.28 14.96 2.14
CA GLY A 4 11.47 15.43 0.76
C GLY A 4 10.64 14.66 -0.28
N VAL A 5 9.61 13.92 0.15
CA VAL A 5 8.74 13.15 -0.75
C VAL A 5 7.64 14.04 -1.32
N THR A 6 7.41 13.94 -2.63
CA THR A 6 6.30 14.58 -3.34
C THR A 6 5.49 13.51 -4.08
N PHE A 7 4.23 13.84 -4.38
CA PHE A 7 3.31 12.93 -5.08
C PHE A 7 2.76 13.62 -6.33
N ASP A 8 2.70 12.90 -7.44
CA ASP A 8 2.11 13.38 -8.68
C ASP A 8 0.57 13.27 -8.66
N SER A 9 0.02 12.43 -7.81
CA SER A 9 -1.42 12.21 -7.67
C SER A 9 -1.80 11.91 -6.22
N TYR A 10 -2.96 12.41 -5.80
CA TYR A 10 -3.56 12.20 -4.47
C TYR A 10 -4.91 11.46 -4.57
N ALA A 11 -5.10 10.62 -5.59
CA ALA A 11 -6.31 9.84 -5.77
C ALA A 11 -6.41 8.73 -4.71
N GLY A 12 -7.06 9.03 -3.58
CA GLY A 12 -7.33 8.10 -2.50
C GLY A 12 -8.48 7.13 -2.85
N GLU A 13 -8.81 6.23 -1.93
CA GLU A 13 -9.81 5.17 -2.13
C GLU A 13 -11.18 5.68 -2.61
N SER A 14 -11.67 6.78 -2.05
CA SER A 14 -12.97 7.36 -2.39
C SER A 14 -13.07 7.84 -3.85
N PHE A 15 -11.94 8.17 -4.46
CA PHE A 15 -11.87 8.57 -5.87
C PHE A 15 -12.35 7.47 -6.83
N TYR A 16 -12.29 6.21 -6.42
CA TYR A 16 -12.62 5.05 -7.26
C TYR A 16 -14.05 4.53 -7.03
N ASN A 17 -14.83 5.13 -6.13
CA ASN A 17 -16.15 4.61 -5.76
C ASN A 17 -17.13 4.55 -6.94
N ASP A 18 -17.13 5.54 -7.82
CA ASP A 18 -17.96 5.60 -9.03
C ASP A 18 -17.46 4.67 -10.16
N LYS A 19 -16.27 4.12 -10.03
CA LYS A 19 -15.60 3.28 -11.03
C LYS A 19 -15.77 1.78 -10.77
N MET A 20 -16.31 1.40 -9.61
CA MET A 20 -16.50 -0.01 -9.24
C MET A 20 -17.62 -0.70 -10.01
N GLY A 21 -18.72 0.01 -10.31
CA GLY A 21 -19.83 -0.54 -11.06
C GLY A 21 -19.42 -1.12 -12.42
N PRO A 22 -18.71 -0.38 -13.27
CA PRO A 22 -18.20 -0.90 -14.55
C PRO A 22 -17.32 -2.17 -14.41
N ILE A 23 -16.55 -2.30 -13.34
CA ILE A 23 -15.75 -3.51 -13.09
C ILE A 23 -16.62 -4.72 -12.81
N VAL A 24 -17.68 -4.53 -12.02
CA VAL A 24 -18.63 -5.62 -11.71
C VAL A 24 -19.34 -6.08 -12.99
N GLU A 25 -19.80 -5.17 -13.83
CA GLU A 25 -20.44 -5.52 -15.10
C GLU A 25 -19.45 -6.21 -16.06
N GLU A 26 -18.21 -5.75 -16.15
CA GLU A 26 -17.19 -6.40 -16.97
C GLU A 26 -16.89 -7.83 -16.50
N LEU A 27 -16.79 -8.07 -15.18
CA LEU A 27 -16.61 -9.41 -14.62
C LEU A 27 -17.79 -10.31 -14.94
N LYS A 28 -19.02 -9.77 -14.92
CA LYS A 28 -20.25 -10.49 -15.26
C LYS A 28 -20.30 -10.85 -16.75
N GLU A 29 -20.02 -9.89 -17.62
CA GLU A 29 -19.99 -10.10 -19.08
C GLU A 29 -18.97 -11.15 -19.49
N LYS A 30 -17.83 -11.21 -18.80
CA LYS A 30 -16.78 -12.23 -19.00
C LYS A 30 -17.11 -13.58 -18.37
N GLY A 31 -18.24 -13.71 -17.67
CA GLY A 31 -18.64 -14.96 -17.01
C GLY A 31 -17.74 -15.38 -15.86
N LEU A 32 -17.05 -14.42 -15.25
CA LEU A 32 -16.11 -14.67 -14.14
C LEU A 32 -16.79 -14.66 -12.76
N LEU A 33 -17.98 -14.03 -12.66
CA LEU A 33 -18.73 -13.98 -11.40
C LEU A 33 -19.51 -15.27 -11.16
N LYS A 34 -19.39 -15.79 -9.95
CA LYS A 34 -20.21 -16.88 -9.42
C LYS A 34 -20.88 -16.43 -8.12
N GLU A 35 -22.07 -16.94 -7.87
CA GLU A 35 -22.73 -16.76 -6.57
C GLU A 35 -22.22 -17.84 -5.59
N ASP A 36 -21.79 -17.42 -4.42
CA ASP A 36 -21.49 -18.28 -3.28
C ASP A 36 -22.09 -17.69 -2.00
N LYS A 37 -23.02 -18.44 -1.38
CA LYS A 37 -23.72 -18.04 -0.13
C LYS A 37 -24.32 -16.62 -0.17
N GLY A 38 -24.86 -16.27 -1.33
CA GLY A 38 -25.46 -14.96 -1.58
C GLY A 38 -24.48 -13.83 -1.91
N ALA A 39 -23.19 -14.08 -1.88
CA ALA A 39 -22.16 -13.13 -2.31
C ALA A 39 -21.72 -13.44 -3.76
N MET A 40 -21.18 -12.43 -4.46
CA MET A 40 -20.58 -12.63 -5.77
C MET A 40 -19.07 -12.72 -5.65
N ILE A 41 -18.53 -13.81 -6.18
CA ILE A 41 -17.10 -14.12 -6.11
C ILE A 41 -16.51 -14.37 -7.50
N VAL A 42 -15.18 -14.25 -7.60
CA VAL A 42 -14.38 -14.89 -8.66
C VAL A 42 -13.73 -16.13 -8.06
N ASP A 43 -13.95 -17.29 -8.68
CA ASP A 43 -13.40 -18.55 -8.24
C ASP A 43 -11.89 -18.61 -8.57
N LEU A 44 -11.07 -18.67 -7.53
CA LEU A 44 -9.62 -18.77 -7.65
C LEU A 44 -9.06 -20.10 -7.10
N GLU A 45 -9.92 -21.05 -6.72
CA GLU A 45 -9.49 -22.39 -6.26
C GLU A 45 -8.61 -23.13 -7.27
N PRO A 46 -8.90 -23.06 -8.61
CA PRO A 46 -8.03 -23.68 -9.62
C PRO A 46 -6.60 -23.12 -9.64
N TYR A 47 -6.38 -21.97 -9.02
CA TYR A 47 -5.07 -21.30 -8.91
C TYR A 47 -4.46 -21.38 -7.50
N GLY A 48 -5.03 -22.23 -6.62
CA GLY A 48 -4.54 -22.47 -5.27
C GLY A 48 -4.80 -21.33 -4.30
N MET A 49 -5.78 -20.48 -4.58
CA MET A 49 -6.18 -19.35 -3.73
C MET A 49 -7.64 -19.46 -3.32
N PRO A 50 -8.03 -18.95 -2.15
CA PRO A 50 -9.44 -18.83 -1.80
C PRO A 50 -10.17 -17.92 -2.78
N PRO A 51 -11.51 -18.06 -2.93
CA PRO A 51 -12.32 -17.23 -3.81
C PRO A 51 -12.14 -15.73 -3.52
N ALA A 52 -12.09 -14.94 -4.57
CA ALA A 52 -11.99 -13.49 -4.48
C ALA A 52 -13.40 -12.88 -4.35
N LEU A 53 -13.69 -12.22 -3.25
CA LEU A 53 -14.99 -11.64 -2.97
C LEU A 53 -15.14 -10.27 -3.67
N ILE A 54 -16.15 -10.15 -4.53
CA ILE A 54 -16.42 -8.96 -5.36
C ILE A 54 -17.60 -8.14 -4.79
N LEU A 55 -18.73 -8.81 -4.50
CA LEU A 55 -19.90 -8.18 -3.89
C LEU A 55 -20.35 -8.99 -2.68
N ARG A 56 -20.76 -8.29 -1.64
CA ARG A 56 -21.41 -8.89 -0.49
C ARG A 56 -22.84 -9.32 -0.85
N SER A 57 -23.48 -10.11 0.04
CA SER A 57 -24.87 -10.53 -0.09
C SER A 57 -25.87 -9.38 -0.10
N ASP A 58 -25.52 -8.23 0.44
CA ASP A 58 -26.32 -6.99 0.39
C ASP A 58 -26.05 -6.15 -0.88
N GLY A 59 -25.23 -6.66 -1.81
CA GLY A 59 -24.85 -5.98 -3.06
C GLY A 59 -23.76 -4.92 -2.90
N ALA A 60 -23.24 -4.72 -1.70
CA ALA A 60 -22.15 -3.75 -1.50
C ALA A 60 -20.84 -4.25 -2.12
N THR A 61 -20.14 -3.34 -2.79
CA THR A 61 -18.79 -3.58 -3.31
C THR A 61 -17.76 -3.63 -2.19
N LEU A 62 -16.65 -4.31 -2.44
CA LEU A 62 -15.59 -4.54 -1.47
C LEU A 62 -14.26 -3.91 -1.89
N TYR A 63 -13.26 -4.02 -0.99
CA TYR A 63 -11.92 -3.47 -1.23
C TYR A 63 -11.31 -3.98 -2.54
N LEU A 64 -11.44 -5.29 -2.83
CA LEU A 64 -10.91 -5.87 -4.06
C LEU A 64 -11.52 -5.25 -5.33
N THR A 65 -12.83 -5.02 -5.33
CA THR A 65 -13.53 -4.37 -6.45
C THR A 65 -13.01 -2.94 -6.68
N ARG A 66 -12.74 -2.22 -5.59
CA ARG A 66 -12.16 -0.88 -5.65
C ARG A 66 -10.74 -0.91 -6.21
N ASP A 67 -9.93 -1.87 -5.78
CA ASP A 67 -8.54 -1.99 -6.25
C ASP A 67 -8.47 -2.45 -7.71
N LEU A 68 -9.41 -3.29 -8.18
CA LEU A 68 -9.57 -3.59 -9.60
C LEU A 68 -9.87 -2.33 -10.42
N ALA A 69 -10.81 -1.51 -9.94
CA ALA A 69 -11.14 -0.24 -10.57
C ALA A 69 -9.95 0.73 -10.57
N ALA A 70 -9.20 0.78 -9.46
CA ALA A 70 -8.01 1.61 -9.34
C ALA A 70 -6.89 1.16 -10.29
N ALA A 71 -6.65 -0.15 -10.40
CA ALA A 71 -5.64 -0.70 -11.31
C ALA A 71 -5.96 -0.37 -12.77
N LYS A 72 -7.22 -0.59 -13.17
CA LYS A 72 -7.69 -0.25 -14.52
C LYS A 72 -7.55 1.25 -14.79
N TYR A 73 -8.03 2.10 -13.89
CA TYR A 73 -7.93 3.56 -14.02
C TYR A 73 -6.48 4.02 -14.16
N ARG A 74 -5.56 3.47 -13.35
CA ARG A 74 -4.13 3.81 -13.42
C ARG A 74 -3.53 3.40 -14.75
N LYS A 75 -3.87 2.23 -15.29
CA LYS A 75 -3.40 1.82 -16.62
C LYS A 75 -3.94 2.73 -17.70
N ASP A 76 -5.23 3.01 -17.69
CA ASP A 76 -5.89 3.84 -18.71
C ASP A 76 -5.39 5.30 -18.68
N THR A 77 -5.07 5.83 -17.48
CA THR A 77 -4.68 7.23 -17.29
C THR A 77 -3.18 7.44 -17.48
N TYR A 78 -2.35 6.58 -16.90
CA TYR A 78 -0.89 6.78 -16.85
C TYR A 78 -0.14 5.90 -17.85
N ASN A 79 -0.80 4.91 -18.45
CA ASN A 79 -0.20 3.94 -19.37
C ASN A 79 1.15 3.40 -18.86
N PHE A 80 1.20 3.05 -17.56
CA PHE A 80 2.43 2.63 -16.88
C PHE A 80 3.08 1.40 -17.55
N ASP A 81 4.41 1.34 -17.49
CA ASP A 81 5.19 0.15 -17.83
C ASP A 81 5.20 -0.84 -16.65
N LYS A 82 5.18 -0.33 -15.42
CA LYS A 82 5.13 -1.12 -14.20
C LYS A 82 4.33 -0.40 -13.11
N SER A 83 3.51 -1.14 -12.37
CA SER A 83 2.75 -0.63 -11.22
C SER A 83 3.22 -1.33 -9.93
N LEU A 84 3.86 -0.57 -9.04
CA LEU A 84 4.36 -1.07 -7.76
C LEU A 84 3.38 -0.72 -6.64
N TYR A 85 2.88 -1.75 -5.96
CA TYR A 85 2.00 -1.63 -4.79
C TYR A 85 2.85 -1.80 -3.54
N VAL A 86 3.29 -0.69 -2.95
CA VAL A 86 4.12 -0.68 -1.74
C VAL A 86 3.19 -0.76 -0.53
N VAL A 87 2.95 -1.96 -0.05
CA VAL A 87 1.97 -2.27 1.01
C VAL A 87 2.51 -3.38 1.90
N ALA A 88 2.12 -3.39 3.19
CA ALA A 88 2.59 -4.38 4.15
C ALA A 88 2.27 -5.82 3.75
N TYR A 89 3.14 -6.77 4.10
CA TYR A 89 3.07 -8.19 3.71
C TYR A 89 1.76 -8.90 4.10
N GLN A 90 1.04 -8.39 5.10
CA GLN A 90 -0.27 -8.94 5.47
C GLN A 90 -1.30 -8.88 4.35
N GLN A 91 -1.07 -8.05 3.32
CA GLN A 91 -1.91 -7.91 2.14
C GLN A 91 -1.48 -8.81 0.96
N ASP A 92 -0.51 -9.72 1.17
CA ASP A 92 0.01 -10.60 0.12
C ASP A 92 -1.09 -11.37 -0.63
N LEU A 93 -2.01 -11.98 0.11
CA LEU A 93 -3.12 -12.73 -0.51
C LEU A 93 -4.02 -11.81 -1.33
N HIS A 94 -4.34 -10.62 -0.80
CA HIS A 94 -5.16 -9.64 -1.50
C HIS A 94 -4.56 -9.25 -2.86
N PHE A 95 -3.26 -8.94 -2.91
CA PHE A 95 -2.60 -8.57 -4.17
C PHE A 95 -2.46 -9.76 -5.12
N LYS A 96 -2.21 -10.98 -4.63
CA LYS A 96 -2.23 -12.19 -5.46
C LYS A 96 -3.60 -12.40 -6.10
N GLN A 97 -4.68 -12.23 -5.36
CA GLN A 97 -6.04 -12.29 -5.87
C GLN A 97 -6.32 -11.17 -6.88
N LEU A 98 -5.95 -9.92 -6.56
CA LEU A 98 -6.12 -8.76 -7.43
C LEU A 98 -5.48 -9.00 -8.80
N PHE A 99 -4.20 -9.36 -8.83
CA PHE A 99 -3.47 -9.55 -10.09
C PHE A 99 -4.00 -10.75 -10.88
N LYS A 100 -4.40 -11.83 -10.19
CA LYS A 100 -5.01 -12.98 -10.85
C LYS A 100 -6.37 -12.64 -11.46
N VAL A 101 -7.22 -11.87 -10.78
CA VAL A 101 -8.50 -11.43 -11.34
C VAL A 101 -8.29 -10.53 -12.56
N LEU A 102 -7.34 -9.59 -12.52
CA LEU A 102 -6.98 -8.76 -13.69
C LEU A 102 -6.51 -9.63 -14.88
N GLU A 103 -5.70 -10.65 -14.62
CA GLU A 103 -5.27 -11.61 -15.65
C GLU A 103 -6.46 -12.35 -16.25
N LEU A 104 -7.39 -12.87 -15.43
CA LEU A 104 -8.60 -13.55 -15.86
C LEU A 104 -9.55 -12.63 -16.63
N MET A 105 -9.57 -11.35 -16.32
CA MET A 105 -10.28 -10.33 -17.10
C MET A 105 -9.64 -10.10 -18.47
N GLY A 106 -8.46 -10.66 -18.75
CA GLY A 106 -7.76 -10.57 -20.02
C GLY A 106 -6.81 -9.37 -20.13
N TYR A 107 -6.50 -8.71 -19.01
CA TYR A 107 -5.53 -7.60 -18.99
C TYR A 107 -4.11 -8.11 -19.02
N THR A 108 -3.45 -8.03 -20.18
CA THR A 108 -2.07 -8.51 -20.39
C THR A 108 -1.04 -7.77 -19.53
N TRP A 109 -1.35 -6.57 -19.10
CA TRP A 109 -0.52 -5.75 -18.22
C TRP A 109 -0.61 -6.16 -16.72
N ALA A 110 -1.49 -7.10 -16.36
CA ALA A 110 -1.56 -7.62 -14.99
C ALA A 110 -0.21 -8.16 -14.49
N LYS A 111 0.60 -8.74 -15.39
CA LYS A 111 1.97 -9.21 -15.13
C LYS A 111 2.97 -8.08 -14.78
N ASP A 112 2.63 -6.84 -15.13
CA ASP A 112 3.46 -5.65 -14.87
C ASP A 112 3.09 -4.98 -13.53
N CYS A 113 2.14 -5.57 -12.79
CA CYS A 113 1.77 -5.19 -11.43
C CYS A 113 2.56 -6.03 -10.42
N GLU A 114 3.14 -5.38 -9.42
CA GLU A 114 3.98 -6.05 -8.42
C GLU A 114 3.63 -5.55 -7.02
N HIS A 115 3.47 -6.48 -6.06
CA HIS A 115 3.36 -6.17 -4.66
C HIS A 115 4.76 -6.10 -4.04
N VAL A 116 5.18 -4.90 -3.67
CA VAL A 116 6.43 -4.65 -2.93
C VAL A 116 6.07 -4.67 -1.45
N ALA A 117 6.16 -5.86 -0.87
CA ALA A 117 5.79 -6.09 0.53
C ALA A 117 6.86 -5.55 1.48
N PHE A 118 6.42 -4.86 2.53
CA PHE A 118 7.29 -4.46 3.63
C PHE A 118 6.82 -5.03 4.97
N GLY A 119 7.75 -5.10 5.93
CA GLY A 119 7.48 -5.58 7.28
C GLY A 119 6.74 -4.55 8.14
N MET A 120 6.16 -5.03 9.24
CA MET A 120 5.53 -4.14 10.22
C MET A 120 6.61 -3.49 11.10
N VAL A 121 6.46 -2.19 11.32
CA VAL A 121 7.29 -1.46 12.28
C VAL A 121 6.78 -1.74 13.70
N SER A 122 7.68 -2.16 14.58
CA SER A 122 7.43 -2.26 16.02
C SER A 122 8.14 -1.11 16.77
N TYR A 123 7.51 -0.64 17.82
CA TYR A 123 8.09 0.34 18.73
C TYR A 123 8.12 -0.25 20.15
N GLU A 124 9.29 -0.23 20.80
CA GLU A 124 9.51 -0.85 22.12
C GLU A 124 9.05 -2.33 22.21
N GLY A 125 9.26 -3.08 21.13
CA GLY A 125 8.88 -4.50 21.06
C GLY A 125 7.38 -4.76 20.87
N GLN A 126 6.57 -3.73 20.66
CA GLN A 126 5.14 -3.83 20.43
C GLN A 126 4.77 -3.37 19.03
N THR A 127 3.88 -4.13 18.37
CA THR A 127 3.34 -3.74 17.06
C THR A 127 2.46 -2.50 17.20
N LEU A 128 2.66 -1.51 16.34
CA LEU A 128 1.83 -0.31 16.29
C LEU A 128 0.41 -0.67 15.84
N SER A 129 -0.59 -0.16 16.54
CA SER A 129 -2.01 -0.43 16.23
C SER A 129 -2.86 0.81 16.50
N THR A 130 -3.42 1.38 15.45
CA THR A 130 -4.35 2.51 15.56
C THR A 130 -5.64 2.13 16.29
N ARG A 131 -6.08 0.86 16.17
CA ARG A 131 -7.29 0.36 16.85
C ARG A 131 -7.15 0.27 18.36
N GLU A 132 -5.91 0.10 18.84
CA GLU A 132 -5.59 -0.02 20.27
C GLU A 132 -5.03 1.29 20.85
N GLY A 133 -5.09 2.39 20.09
CA GLY A 133 -4.60 3.71 20.52
C GLY A 133 -3.07 3.82 20.61
N ARG A 134 -2.35 2.81 20.14
CA ARG A 134 -0.88 2.79 20.12
C ARG A 134 -0.38 3.34 18.77
N VAL A 135 -0.31 4.66 18.69
CA VAL A 135 0.14 5.38 17.50
C VAL A 135 1.43 6.12 17.82
N VAL A 136 2.45 5.88 17.02
CA VAL A 136 3.65 6.73 16.97
C VAL A 136 3.54 7.55 15.69
N TYR A 137 3.46 8.85 15.81
CA TYR A 137 3.44 9.71 14.64
C TYR A 137 4.83 9.73 13.99
N LEU A 138 4.86 9.63 12.67
CA LEU A 138 6.10 9.69 11.91
C LEU A 138 6.88 10.99 12.17
N ASP A 139 6.17 12.08 12.35
CA ASP A 139 6.77 13.39 12.64
C ASP A 139 7.52 13.39 13.98
N ASP A 140 6.91 12.79 15.02
CA ASP A 140 7.56 12.66 16.33
C ASP A 140 8.80 11.76 16.25
N LEU A 141 8.72 10.64 15.51
CA LEU A 141 9.84 9.73 15.31
C LEU A 141 11.01 10.43 14.60
N LEU A 142 10.72 11.21 13.56
CA LEU A 142 11.72 11.98 12.83
C LEU A 142 12.39 13.02 13.73
N HIS A 143 11.61 13.78 14.50
CA HIS A 143 12.15 14.76 15.44
C HIS A 143 13.01 14.11 16.53
N GLN A 144 12.59 12.98 17.09
CA GLN A 144 13.41 12.24 18.06
C GLN A 144 14.72 11.75 17.45
N ALA A 145 14.70 11.26 16.22
CA ALA A 145 15.92 10.82 15.53
C ALA A 145 16.88 11.98 15.24
N ILE A 146 16.35 13.14 14.84
CA ILE A 146 17.14 14.37 14.63
C ILE A 146 17.75 14.83 15.97
N GLN A 147 16.96 14.87 17.05
CA GLN A 147 17.46 15.26 18.37
C GLN A 147 18.58 14.31 18.85
N LYS A 148 18.37 13.01 18.69
CA LYS A 148 19.39 12.00 19.03
C LYS A 148 20.69 12.19 18.26
N ALA A 149 20.59 12.48 16.96
CA ALA A 149 21.77 12.76 16.14
C ALA A 149 22.49 14.03 16.62
N ARG A 150 21.73 15.07 16.96
CA ARG A 150 22.26 16.33 17.51
C ARG A 150 23.02 16.07 18.82
N ASP A 151 22.44 15.34 19.77
CA ASP A 151 23.07 15.04 21.06
C ASP A 151 24.42 14.32 20.86
N ILE A 152 24.48 13.35 19.92
CA ILE A 152 25.70 12.65 19.57
C ILE A 152 26.73 13.59 18.95
N ILE A 153 26.31 14.52 18.09
CA ILE A 153 27.22 15.50 17.48
C ILE A 153 27.79 16.43 18.55
N GLU A 154 26.96 16.91 19.50
CA GLU A 154 27.42 17.77 20.60
C GLU A 154 28.46 17.05 21.48
N GLU A 155 28.24 15.77 21.76
CA GLU A 155 29.15 14.95 22.57
C GLU A 155 30.49 14.69 21.85
N LYS A 156 30.42 14.26 20.56
CA LYS A 156 31.60 13.72 19.87
C LYS A 156 32.33 14.74 18.99
N SER A 157 31.64 15.79 18.55
CA SER A 157 32.18 16.79 17.62
C SER A 157 31.66 18.19 17.94
N PRO A 158 31.92 18.72 19.16
CA PRO A 158 31.35 19.99 19.62
C PRO A 158 31.79 21.19 18.77
N ALA A 159 32.87 21.11 18.03
CA ALA A 159 33.38 22.15 17.14
C ALA A 159 32.83 22.07 15.71
N LEU A 160 31.94 21.09 15.40
CA LEU A 160 31.39 20.93 14.06
C LEU A 160 30.51 22.14 13.70
N GLU A 161 30.74 22.72 12.52
CA GLU A 161 29.86 23.75 11.97
C GLU A 161 28.59 23.11 11.37
N ASN A 162 27.50 23.90 11.29
CA ASN A 162 26.22 23.48 10.70
C ASN A 162 25.57 22.22 11.37
N LYS A 163 25.76 22.04 12.66
CA LYS A 163 25.30 20.87 13.42
C LYS A 163 23.80 20.57 13.21
N GLU A 164 22.96 21.61 13.17
CA GLU A 164 21.51 21.44 13.01
C GLU A 164 21.16 20.78 11.68
N GLU A 165 21.76 21.22 10.59
CA GLU A 165 21.52 20.66 9.26
C GLU A 165 22.07 19.24 9.17
N ILE A 166 23.26 18.99 9.72
CA ILE A 166 23.87 17.65 9.74
C ILE A 166 23.05 16.70 10.62
N ALA A 167 22.59 17.15 11.79
CA ALA A 167 21.72 16.36 12.65
C ALA A 167 20.40 15.99 11.95
N ARG A 168 19.81 16.93 11.22
CA ARG A 168 18.62 16.70 10.40
C ARG A 168 18.86 15.66 9.34
N GLN A 169 19.92 15.77 8.57
CA GLN A 169 20.27 14.81 7.51
C GLN A 169 20.52 13.41 8.07
N ILE A 170 21.28 13.30 9.15
CA ILE A 170 21.57 12.01 9.81
C ILE A 170 20.30 11.42 10.41
N GLY A 171 19.51 12.19 11.15
CA GLY A 171 18.30 11.71 11.82
C GLY A 171 17.25 11.22 10.83
N VAL A 172 16.97 12.00 9.79
CA VAL A 172 16.04 11.61 8.72
C VAL A 172 16.58 10.42 7.96
N GLY A 173 17.87 10.44 7.56
CA GLY A 173 18.50 9.35 6.84
C GLY A 173 18.49 8.04 7.61
N ALA A 174 18.66 8.06 8.92
CA ALA A 174 18.58 6.87 9.77
C ALA A 174 17.18 6.24 9.77
N VAL A 175 16.13 7.04 9.87
CA VAL A 175 14.75 6.56 9.82
C VAL A 175 14.43 5.98 8.44
N VAL A 176 14.78 6.68 7.36
CA VAL A 176 14.58 6.20 5.99
C VAL A 176 15.33 4.90 5.75
N PHE A 177 16.59 4.83 6.14
CA PHE A 177 17.40 3.60 6.01
C PHE A 177 16.78 2.43 6.76
N PHE A 178 16.36 2.66 8.02
CA PHE A 178 15.72 1.63 8.83
C PHE A 178 14.45 1.05 8.17
N VAL A 179 13.59 1.94 7.65
CA VAL A 179 12.34 1.52 6.98
C VAL A 179 12.61 0.76 5.68
N LEU A 180 13.61 1.18 4.90
CA LEU A 180 13.93 0.53 3.62
C LEU A 180 14.74 -0.78 3.79
N TYR A 181 15.43 -0.95 4.91
CA TYR A 181 16.23 -2.14 5.19
C TYR A 181 15.39 -3.32 5.71
N ASN A 182 14.27 -3.06 6.40
CA ASN A 182 13.36 -4.05 6.96
C ASN A 182 12.19 -4.34 6.02
#